data_30a018f4bb5a04fa23e32946d5046489
#
_entry.id   30a018f4bb5a04fa23e32946d5046489
#
_cell.length_a   1.000
_cell.length_b   1.000
_cell.length_c   1.000
_cell.angle_alpha   90.00
_cell.angle_beta   90.00
_cell.angle_gamma   90.00
#
_symmetry.space_group_name_H-M   'P 1'
#
loop_
_entity.id
_entity.type
_entity.pdbx_description
1 polymer ?
#
loop_
_entity_poly.entity_id
_entity_poly.type
_entity_poly.pdbx_seq_one_letter_code
_entity_poly.pdbx_strand_id
1 'polypeptide(L)'
;MELTIFILILLGFIFVGLRESKKVSDDSSYLLANRKTGLFALVATLVMTEFNTSTLLGFSSAGYSTGIWGLTLPFVFLIGLGFYTFTVSKKWKKLNGMSVAELFALRYGNTIGTTASLFLLLAMIGFSATYVKSMTLIFQPFVPE
;
A
#
# COMPACT_ATOMS: atom_id res chain seq x y z
N MET A 1 6.17 -29.01 -9.83
CA MET A 1 7.02 -28.43 -8.79
C MET A 1 6.65 -26.99 -8.43
N GLU A 2 6.46 -26.12 -9.40
CA GLU A 2 6.16 -24.70 -9.15
C GLU A 2 4.85 -24.47 -8.39
N LEU A 3 3.77 -25.14 -8.80
CA LEU A 3 2.48 -25.05 -8.12
C LEU A 3 2.55 -25.52 -6.65
N THR A 4 3.34 -26.57 -6.39
CA THR A 4 3.52 -27.11 -5.03
C THR A 4 4.23 -26.09 -4.12
N ILE A 5 5.29 -25.44 -4.63
CA ILE A 5 6.00 -24.39 -3.92
C ILE A 5 5.09 -23.20 -3.65
N PHE A 6 4.33 -22.77 -4.64
CA PHE A 6 3.35 -21.69 -4.50
C PHE A 6 2.32 -21.98 -3.41
N ILE A 7 1.73 -23.20 -3.41
CA ILE A 7 0.75 -23.61 -2.40
C ILE A 7 1.38 -23.65 -1.00
N LEU A 8 2.62 -24.15 -0.87
CA LEU A 8 3.31 -24.18 0.42
C LEU A 8 3.56 -22.77 0.99
N ILE A 9 3.99 -21.84 0.15
CA ILE A 9 4.19 -20.44 0.54
C ILE A 9 2.84 -19.82 0.97
N LEU A 10 1.78 -20.04 0.21
CA LEU A 10 0.45 -19.51 0.50
C LEU A 10 -0.10 -20.07 1.81
N LEU A 11 0.06 -21.36 2.08
CA LEU A 11 -0.31 -21.99 3.35
C LEU A 11 0.51 -21.43 4.52
N GLY A 12 1.81 -21.16 4.30
CA GLY A 12 2.67 -20.50 5.28
C GLY A 12 2.14 -19.12 5.67
N PHE A 13 1.78 -18.29 4.69
CA PHE A 13 1.17 -16.98 4.95
C PHE A 13 -0.16 -17.07 5.68
N ILE A 14 -1.04 -18.00 5.28
CA ILE A 14 -2.32 -18.23 5.96
C ILE A 14 -2.09 -18.64 7.42
N PHE A 15 -1.16 -19.56 7.67
CA PHE A 15 -0.85 -20.01 9.02
C PHE A 15 -0.34 -18.88 9.92
N VAL A 16 0.61 -18.07 9.42
CA VAL A 16 1.11 -16.89 10.14
C VAL A 16 -0.01 -15.87 10.36
N GLY A 17 -0.83 -15.60 9.36
CA GLY A 17 -1.96 -14.68 9.46
C GLY A 17 -2.98 -15.11 10.50
N LEU A 18 -3.36 -16.38 10.52
CA LEU A 18 -4.31 -16.93 11.52
C LEU A 18 -3.73 -16.90 12.94
N ARG A 19 -2.42 -17.13 13.08
CA ARG A 19 -1.76 -17.05 14.38
C ARG A 19 -1.73 -15.63 14.93
N GLU A 20 -1.40 -14.65 14.10
CA GLU A 20 -1.36 -13.25 14.50
C GLU A 20 -2.77 -12.65 14.68
N SER A 21 -3.75 -13.08 13.90
CA SER A 21 -5.15 -12.64 14.02
C SER A 21 -5.72 -12.88 15.42
N LYS A 22 -5.31 -13.97 16.10
CA LYS A 22 -5.75 -14.26 17.47
C LYS A 22 -5.27 -13.25 18.52
N LYS A 23 -4.29 -12.42 18.19
CA LYS A 23 -3.75 -11.38 19.09
C LYS A 23 -4.46 -10.03 18.92
N VAL A 24 -5.33 -9.92 17.94
CA VAL A 24 -6.06 -8.70 17.61
C VAL A 24 -7.35 -8.70 18.40
N SER A 25 -7.53 -7.73 19.30
CA SER A 25 -8.68 -7.65 20.19
C SER A 25 -9.64 -6.51 19.87
N ASP A 26 -9.17 -5.47 19.17
CA ASP A 26 -9.92 -4.25 18.89
C ASP A 26 -9.48 -3.57 17.58
N ASP A 27 -10.25 -2.59 17.13
CA ASP A 27 -10.02 -1.87 15.87
C ASP A 27 -8.68 -1.13 15.86
N SER A 28 -8.23 -0.59 16.97
CA SER A 28 -6.95 0.09 17.06
C SER A 28 -5.77 -0.88 16.95
N SER A 29 -5.93 -2.07 17.49
CA SER A 29 -4.98 -3.17 17.36
C SER A 29 -4.88 -3.65 15.92
N TYR A 30 -6.03 -3.75 15.22
CA TYR A 30 -6.10 -4.18 13.83
C TYR A 30 -5.52 -3.13 12.87
N LEU A 31 -5.98 -1.87 12.98
CA LEU A 31 -5.63 -0.82 12.03
C LEU A 31 -4.27 -0.18 12.28
N LEU A 32 -3.87 -0.05 13.52
CA LEU A 32 -2.68 0.71 13.92
C LEU A 32 -1.62 -0.13 14.65
N ALA A 33 -1.82 -1.44 14.78
CA ALA A 33 -0.96 -2.33 15.59
C ALA A 33 -0.66 -1.74 16.98
N ASN A 34 -1.66 -1.09 17.59
CA ASN A 34 -1.54 -0.34 18.85
C ASN A 34 -0.41 0.71 18.86
N ARG A 35 0.05 1.17 17.69
CA ARG A 35 1.19 2.08 17.49
C ARG A 35 2.51 1.57 18.09
N LYS A 36 2.64 0.24 18.24
CA LYS A 36 3.82 -0.43 18.83
C LYS A 36 4.72 -1.08 17.78
N THR A 37 4.46 -0.83 16.50
CA THR A 37 5.27 -1.37 15.40
C THR A 37 6.71 -0.86 15.48
N GLY A 38 7.68 -1.77 15.48
CA GLY A 38 9.10 -1.42 15.48
C GLY A 38 9.52 -0.75 14.18
N LEU A 39 10.59 0.06 14.23
CA LEU A 39 11.07 0.83 13.09
C LEU A 39 11.34 -0.05 11.86
N PHE A 40 11.97 -1.21 12.03
CA PHE A 40 12.26 -2.13 10.94
C PHE A 40 10.98 -2.62 10.25
N ALA A 41 10.00 -3.07 11.01
CA ALA A 41 8.72 -3.54 10.46
C ALA A 41 7.96 -2.41 9.77
N LEU A 42 7.99 -1.19 10.32
CA LEU A 42 7.37 -0.02 9.71
C LEU A 42 8.01 0.33 8.37
N VAL A 43 9.35 0.37 8.32
CA VAL A 43 10.09 0.65 7.07
C VAL A 43 9.85 -0.45 6.05
N ALA A 44 9.90 -1.73 6.44
CA ALA A 44 9.63 -2.85 5.55
C ALA A 44 8.22 -2.78 4.96
N THR A 45 7.21 -2.49 5.77
CA THR A 45 5.82 -2.33 5.32
C THR A 45 5.69 -1.17 4.33
N LEU A 46 6.29 -0.02 4.64
CA LEU A 46 6.26 1.15 3.77
C LEU A 46 6.92 0.86 2.42
N VAL A 47 8.12 0.28 2.43
CA VAL A 47 8.84 -0.09 1.20
C VAL A 47 8.03 -1.08 0.37
N MET A 48 7.45 -2.11 0.98
CA MET A 48 6.63 -3.10 0.25
C MET A 48 5.31 -2.54 -0.25
N THR A 49 4.75 -1.54 0.40
CA THR A 49 3.56 -0.84 -0.09
C THR A 49 3.85 -0.04 -1.35
N GLU A 50 4.99 0.63 -1.38
CA GLU A 50 5.41 1.44 -2.53
C GLU A 50 6.00 0.59 -3.66
N PHE A 51 6.81 -0.43 -3.32
CA PHE A 51 7.42 -1.35 -4.26
C PHE A 51 6.49 -2.53 -4.57
N ASN A 52 5.47 -2.26 -5.36
CA ASN A 52 4.49 -3.26 -5.79
C ASN A 52 4.62 -3.57 -7.30
N THR A 53 3.90 -4.59 -7.74
CA THR A 53 3.92 -5.07 -9.14
C THR A 53 3.59 -3.97 -10.15
N SER A 54 2.62 -3.11 -9.84
CA SER A 54 2.19 -2.02 -10.72
C SER A 54 3.27 -0.95 -10.84
N THR A 55 3.92 -0.59 -9.73
CA THR A 55 5.03 0.38 -9.72
C THR A 55 6.24 -0.15 -10.48
N LEU A 56 6.57 -1.43 -10.28
CA LEU A 56 7.68 -2.09 -10.98
C LEU A 56 7.46 -2.06 -12.50
N LEU A 57 6.29 -2.49 -12.96
CA LEU A 57 5.95 -2.48 -14.40
C LEU A 57 5.87 -1.06 -14.96
N GLY A 58 5.28 -0.12 -14.22
CA GLY A 58 5.14 1.27 -14.64
C GLY A 58 6.49 1.96 -14.83
N PHE A 59 7.38 1.87 -13.87
CA PHE A 59 8.71 2.47 -13.96
C PHE A 59 9.61 1.76 -14.98
N SER A 60 9.54 0.43 -15.07
CA SER A 60 10.29 -0.33 -16.08
C SER A 60 9.82 0.01 -17.50
N SER A 61 8.52 0.11 -17.72
CA SER A 61 7.94 0.50 -19.02
C SER A 61 8.33 1.92 -19.41
N ALA A 62 8.29 2.86 -18.47
CA ALA A 62 8.74 4.23 -18.70
C ALA A 62 10.23 4.28 -19.04
N GLY A 63 11.07 3.55 -18.31
CA GLY A 63 12.51 3.46 -18.60
C GLY A 63 12.80 2.87 -19.99
N TYR A 64 12.04 1.83 -20.37
CA TYR A 64 12.17 1.21 -21.69
C TYR A 64 11.77 2.15 -22.84
N SER A 65 10.65 2.87 -22.68
CA SER A 65 10.10 3.73 -23.75
C SER A 65 10.79 5.08 -23.88
N THR A 66 11.25 5.67 -22.78
CA THR A 66 11.83 7.03 -22.76
C THR A 66 13.31 7.07 -22.38
N GLY A 67 13.93 5.91 -22.14
CA GLY A 67 15.34 5.82 -21.76
C GLY A 67 15.62 6.55 -20.44
N ILE A 68 16.67 7.36 -20.39
CA ILE A 68 17.11 8.06 -19.17
C ILE A 68 16.03 9.00 -18.60
N TRP A 69 15.16 9.54 -19.45
CA TRP A 69 14.04 10.38 -19.02
C TRP A 69 13.03 9.63 -18.15
N GLY A 70 12.96 8.31 -18.26
CA GLY A 70 12.14 7.46 -17.37
C GLY A 70 12.52 7.59 -15.90
N LEU A 71 13.76 7.97 -15.58
CA LEU A 71 14.20 8.22 -14.22
C LEU A 71 13.57 9.46 -13.58
N THR A 72 12.98 10.36 -14.35
CA THR A 72 12.30 11.54 -13.81
C THR A 72 11.11 11.16 -12.93
N LEU A 73 10.38 10.08 -13.25
CA LEU A 73 9.23 9.60 -12.46
C LEU A 73 9.63 9.22 -11.03
N PRO A 74 10.58 8.28 -10.80
CA PRO A 74 10.99 7.93 -9.44
C PRO A 74 11.66 9.11 -8.72
N PHE A 75 12.36 10.01 -9.41
CA PHE A 75 12.92 11.20 -8.79
C PHE A 75 11.87 12.16 -8.26
N VAL A 76 10.85 12.48 -9.06
CA VAL A 76 9.73 13.33 -8.64
C VAL A 76 8.99 12.69 -7.45
N PHE A 77 8.80 11.37 -7.50
CA PHE A 77 8.18 10.63 -6.41
C PHE A 77 9.00 10.72 -5.11
N LEU A 78 10.31 10.52 -5.15
CA LEU A 78 11.19 10.65 -4.00
C LEU A 78 11.21 12.08 -3.41
N ILE A 79 11.23 13.10 -4.26
CA ILE A 79 11.13 14.50 -3.83
C ILE A 79 9.80 14.74 -3.11
N GLY A 80 8.69 14.24 -3.66
CA GLY A 80 7.37 14.33 -3.05
C GLY A 80 7.30 13.63 -1.68
N LEU A 81 7.89 12.43 -1.56
CA LEU A 81 8.01 11.70 -0.29
C LEU A 81 8.85 12.47 0.73
N GLY A 82 9.97 13.06 0.30
CA GLY A 82 10.80 13.92 1.14
C GLY A 82 10.00 15.11 1.66
N PHE A 83 9.33 15.84 0.78
CA PHE A 83 8.48 16.97 1.15
C PHE A 83 7.38 16.53 2.15
N TYR A 84 6.69 15.44 1.89
CA TYR A 84 5.69 14.87 2.79
C TYR A 84 6.27 14.58 4.17
N THR A 85 7.44 13.94 4.22
CA THR A 85 8.10 13.56 5.47
C THR A 85 8.42 14.78 6.34
N PHE A 86 8.95 15.83 5.75
CA PHE A 86 9.36 17.02 6.52
C PHE A 86 8.19 17.93 6.93
N THR A 87 7.14 18.02 6.10
CA THR A 87 6.06 18.99 6.29
C THR A 87 4.79 18.37 6.89
N VAL A 88 4.38 17.21 6.41
CA VAL A 88 3.06 16.64 6.68
C VAL A 88 3.09 15.59 7.77
N SER A 89 4.11 14.75 7.84
CA SER A 89 4.17 13.60 8.76
C SER A 89 4.02 14.00 10.23
N LYS A 90 4.65 15.11 10.63
CA LYS A 90 4.54 15.65 12.00
C LYS A 90 3.12 16.07 12.36
N LYS A 91 2.38 16.61 11.39
CA LYS A 91 0.97 17.03 11.58
C LYS A 91 0.07 15.80 11.71
N TRP A 92 0.29 14.77 10.87
CA TRP A 92 -0.42 13.49 10.95
C TRP A 92 -0.23 12.81 12.31
N LYS A 93 1.00 12.76 12.79
CA LYS A 93 1.29 12.16 14.11
C LYS A 93 0.53 12.84 15.25
N LYS A 94 0.30 14.16 15.16
CA LYS A 94 -0.44 14.93 16.18
C LYS A 94 -1.95 14.70 16.14
N LEU A 95 -2.50 14.32 14.99
CA LEU A 95 -3.95 14.21 14.77
C LEU A 95 -4.58 13.00 15.46
N ASN A 96 -3.80 12.01 15.86
CA ASN A 96 -4.27 10.82 16.57
C ASN A 96 -5.41 10.05 15.90
N GLY A 97 -5.78 10.38 14.64
CA GLY A 97 -6.83 9.73 13.88
C GLY A 97 -6.46 8.35 13.37
N MET A 98 -7.45 7.53 13.08
CA MET A 98 -7.30 6.19 12.52
C MET A 98 -7.30 6.18 10.98
N SER A 99 -7.89 7.20 10.35
CA SER A 99 -8.02 7.26 8.89
C SER A 99 -7.97 8.68 8.35
N VAL A 100 -7.71 8.80 7.03
CA VAL A 100 -7.76 10.08 6.31
C VAL A 100 -9.18 10.66 6.32
N ALA A 101 -10.19 9.81 6.18
CA ALA A 101 -11.59 10.23 6.20
C ALA A 101 -12.00 10.83 7.54
N GLU A 102 -11.51 10.26 8.64
CA GLU A 102 -11.71 10.80 9.99
C GLU A 102 -11.11 12.20 10.15
N LEU A 103 -9.95 12.46 9.55
CA LEU A 103 -9.37 13.80 9.50
C LEU A 103 -10.32 14.81 8.87
N PHE A 104 -10.92 14.44 7.73
CA PHE A 104 -11.89 15.30 7.06
C PHE A 104 -13.15 15.50 7.90
N ALA A 105 -13.62 14.46 8.58
CA ALA A 105 -14.75 14.55 9.48
C ALA A 105 -14.48 15.49 10.66
N LEU A 106 -13.33 15.36 11.28
CA LEU A 106 -12.92 16.21 12.41
C LEU A 106 -12.75 17.69 12.02
N ARG A 107 -12.28 17.96 10.80
CA ARG A 107 -11.98 19.32 10.37
C ARG A 107 -13.13 20.02 9.67
N TYR A 108 -13.95 19.30 8.92
CA TYR A 108 -14.98 19.86 8.02
C TYR A 108 -16.39 19.31 8.29
N GLY A 109 -16.53 18.43 9.28
CA GLY A 109 -17.80 17.83 9.66
C GLY A 109 -18.07 16.48 8.99
N ASN A 110 -19.04 15.74 9.55
CA ASN A 110 -19.33 14.35 9.17
C ASN A 110 -19.74 14.18 7.71
N THR A 111 -20.47 15.13 7.13
CA THR A 111 -20.90 15.05 5.72
C THR A 111 -19.69 15.00 4.79
N ILE A 112 -18.69 15.86 5.02
CA ILE A 112 -17.47 15.90 4.21
C ILE A 112 -16.60 14.66 4.49
N GLY A 113 -16.56 14.19 5.74
CA GLY A 113 -15.90 12.94 6.10
C GLY A 113 -16.48 11.74 5.37
N THR A 114 -17.80 11.60 5.31
CA THR A 114 -18.48 10.53 4.57
C THR A 114 -18.24 10.62 3.07
N THR A 115 -18.29 11.82 2.50
CA THR A 115 -17.98 12.04 1.08
C THR A 115 -16.54 11.65 0.77
N ALA A 116 -15.58 12.04 1.61
CA ALA A 116 -14.17 11.65 1.48
C ALA A 116 -14.00 10.14 1.57
N SER A 117 -14.69 9.46 2.48
CA SER A 117 -14.68 7.99 2.59
C SER A 117 -15.14 7.33 1.31
N LEU A 118 -16.21 7.82 0.69
CA LEU A 118 -16.75 7.28 -0.56
C LEU A 118 -15.73 7.41 -1.71
N PHE A 119 -15.14 8.58 -1.87
CA PHE A 119 -14.11 8.79 -2.91
C PHE A 119 -12.84 7.94 -2.66
N LEU A 120 -12.41 7.81 -1.41
CA LEU A 120 -11.28 6.93 -1.06
C LEU A 120 -11.60 5.46 -1.39
N LEU A 121 -12.82 5.01 -1.11
CA LEU A 121 -13.25 3.64 -1.42
C LEU A 121 -13.23 3.40 -2.94
N LEU A 122 -13.77 4.31 -3.73
CA LEU A 122 -13.73 4.22 -5.19
C LEU A 122 -12.29 4.21 -5.72
N ALA A 123 -11.41 5.06 -5.17
CA ALA A 123 -10.00 5.08 -5.52
C ALA A 123 -9.31 3.75 -5.20
N MET A 124 -9.59 3.15 -4.05
CA MET A 124 -9.02 1.86 -3.65
C MET A 124 -9.48 0.71 -4.56
N ILE A 125 -10.74 0.72 -5.02
CA ILE A 125 -11.23 -0.25 -6.02
C ILE A 125 -10.42 -0.09 -7.32
N GLY A 126 -10.21 1.13 -7.80
CA GLY A 126 -9.39 1.40 -8.97
C GLY A 126 -7.95 0.91 -8.83
N PHE A 127 -7.30 1.19 -7.70
CA PHE A 127 -5.95 0.67 -7.42
C PHE A 127 -5.90 -0.85 -7.38
N SER A 128 -6.89 -1.50 -6.75
CA SER A 128 -6.97 -2.97 -6.72
C SER A 128 -7.04 -3.57 -8.13
N ALA A 129 -7.82 -2.96 -9.02
CA ALA A 129 -7.91 -3.39 -10.41
C ALA A 129 -6.56 -3.29 -11.15
N THR A 130 -5.79 -2.20 -10.91
CA THR A 130 -4.45 -2.06 -11.51
C THR A 130 -3.46 -3.10 -10.99
N TYR A 131 -3.52 -3.46 -9.71
CA TYR A 131 -2.67 -4.51 -9.13
C TYR A 131 -2.98 -5.89 -9.71
N VAL A 132 -4.27 -6.25 -9.83
CA VAL A 132 -4.69 -7.51 -10.47
C VAL A 132 -4.20 -7.57 -11.90
N LYS A 133 -4.40 -6.50 -12.68
CA LYS A 133 -3.91 -6.42 -14.07
C LYS A 133 -2.39 -6.55 -14.16
N SER A 134 -1.65 -5.89 -13.30
CA SER A 134 -0.19 -5.95 -13.26
C SER A 134 0.31 -7.36 -12.92
N MET A 135 -0.34 -8.04 -11.97
CA MET A 135 -0.05 -9.44 -11.66
C MET A 135 -0.30 -10.35 -12.85
N THR A 136 -1.43 -10.19 -13.53
CA THR A 136 -1.74 -10.97 -14.74
C THR A 136 -0.65 -10.83 -15.80
N LEU A 137 -0.17 -9.62 -16.06
CA LEU A 137 0.90 -9.38 -17.02
C LEU A 137 2.23 -10.06 -16.65
N ILE A 138 2.56 -10.14 -15.36
CA ILE A 138 3.78 -10.84 -14.91
C ILE A 138 3.64 -12.36 -15.03
N PHE A 139 2.46 -12.90 -14.73
CA PHE A 139 2.25 -14.35 -14.77
C PHE A 139 1.91 -14.88 -16.15
N GLN A 140 1.45 -14.05 -17.09
CA GLN A 140 1.08 -14.44 -18.44
C GLN A 140 2.14 -15.30 -19.17
N PRO A 141 3.46 -14.97 -19.11
CA PRO A 141 4.48 -15.80 -19.78
C PRO A 141 4.66 -17.20 -19.18
N PHE A 142 4.17 -17.43 -17.96
CA PHE A 142 4.32 -18.72 -17.26
C PHE A 142 3.07 -19.59 -17.33
N VAL A 143 1.96 -19.07 -17.87
CA VAL A 143 0.71 -19.83 -18.05
C VAL A 143 0.60 -20.22 -19.50
N PRO A 144 0.76 -21.52 -19.85
CA PRO A 144 0.53 -21.99 -21.22
C PRO A 144 -0.95 -21.78 -21.58
N GLU A 145 -1.21 -21.32 -22.82
CA GLU A 145 -2.55 -21.23 -23.40
C GLU A 145 -3.18 -22.60 -23.59
#